data_0e02e5314c999938645e7e344586f1ed
#
_entry.id   0e02e5314c999938645e7e344586f1ed
#
_cell.length_a   1.000
_cell.length_b   1.000
_cell.length_c   1.000
_cell.angle_alpha   90.00
_cell.angle_beta   90.00
_cell.angle_gamma   90.00
#
_symmetry.space_group_name_H-M   'P 1'
#
loop_
_entity.id
_entity.type
_entity.pdbx_description
1 polymer ?
#
loop_
_entity_poly.entity_id
_entity_poly.type
_entity_poly.pdbx_seq_one_letter_code
_entity_poly.pdbx_strand_id
1 'polypeptide(L)'
;MEYAKGQPDSEPRPGDPGTFTGKALLNVVLDGGDAPKIRVNNVRFEPGGRTYWHSHADGQALLVSDGRGMVETRDGDRHVLDPGDVVWAPPGEEHWHGAAPDSFVTHTAISIGVTQWQEEVPADRYESAFKEE
;
A
#
# COMPACT_ATOMS: atom_id res chain seq x y z
N MET A 1 22.41 13.03 6.08
CA MET A 1 21.07 13.37 5.54
C MET A 1 20.92 12.68 4.19
N GLU A 2 19.76 12.12 3.91
CA GLU A 2 19.44 11.54 2.61
C GLU A 2 18.32 12.37 1.99
N TYR A 3 18.45 12.62 0.68
CA TYR A 3 17.47 13.41 -0.06
C TYR A 3 17.07 12.66 -1.32
N ALA A 4 15.80 12.72 -1.69
CA ALA A 4 15.29 12.14 -2.91
C ALA A 4 14.21 13.03 -3.50
N LYS A 5 14.12 13.06 -4.84
CA LYS A 5 13.00 13.70 -5.52
C LYS A 5 11.75 12.85 -5.31
N GLY A 6 10.63 13.48 -4.95
CA GLY A 6 9.37 12.78 -4.77
C GLY A 6 8.79 12.17 -6.04
N GLN A 7 9.22 12.66 -7.20
CA GLN A 7 8.91 12.11 -8.52
C GLN A 7 10.20 11.62 -9.14
N PRO A 8 10.61 10.35 -8.89
CA PRO A 8 11.87 9.85 -9.42
C PRO A 8 11.85 9.72 -10.94
N ASP A 9 13.03 9.85 -11.55
CA ASP A 9 13.19 9.74 -13.00
C ASP A 9 13.14 8.29 -13.51
N SER A 10 13.23 7.31 -12.60
CA SER A 10 13.20 5.90 -12.97
C SER A 10 11.80 5.46 -13.42
N GLU A 11 11.77 4.49 -14.34
CA GLU A 11 10.51 3.89 -14.76
C GLU A 11 9.84 3.14 -13.61
N PRO A 12 8.49 3.24 -13.46
CA PRO A 12 7.78 2.42 -12.49
C PRO A 12 7.92 0.94 -12.82
N ARG A 13 7.99 0.11 -11.78
CA ARG A 13 8.09 -1.33 -11.93
C ARG A 13 6.76 -2.00 -11.57
N PRO A 14 6.36 -3.08 -12.27
CA PRO A 14 5.17 -3.82 -11.88
C PRO A 14 5.32 -4.45 -10.49
N GLY A 15 4.22 -4.52 -9.75
CA GLY A 15 4.18 -5.26 -8.50
C GLY A 15 4.39 -6.76 -8.74
N ASP A 16 5.04 -7.42 -7.78
CA ASP A 16 5.27 -8.86 -7.84
C ASP A 16 3.93 -9.60 -7.72
N PRO A 17 3.58 -10.49 -8.68
CA PRO A 17 2.33 -11.25 -8.59
C PRO A 17 2.24 -12.18 -7.38
N GLY A 18 3.36 -12.43 -6.70
CA GLY A 18 3.37 -13.18 -5.44
C GLY A 18 2.95 -12.36 -4.22
N THR A 19 2.82 -11.03 -4.35
CA THR A 19 2.47 -10.12 -3.25
C THR A 19 1.41 -9.09 -3.63
N PHE A 20 1.01 -9.05 -4.90
CA PHE A 20 -0.03 -8.13 -5.40
C PHE A 20 -1.03 -8.90 -6.25
N THR A 21 -2.31 -8.56 -6.10
CA THR A 21 -3.37 -9.02 -6.99
C THR A 21 -3.76 -7.85 -7.89
N GLY A 22 -3.94 -8.12 -9.19
CA GLY A 22 -4.24 -7.08 -10.16
C GLY A 22 -2.99 -6.28 -10.52
N LYS A 23 -3.20 -5.13 -11.15
CA LYS A 23 -2.11 -4.32 -11.66
C LYS A 23 -1.70 -3.25 -10.66
N ALA A 24 -0.42 -3.25 -10.31
CA ALA A 24 0.20 -2.22 -9.48
C ALA A 24 1.53 -1.80 -10.11
N LEU A 25 1.86 -0.53 -9.97
CA LEU A 25 3.14 0.04 -10.40
C LEU A 25 3.80 0.71 -9.21
N LEU A 26 5.09 0.45 -9.03
CA LEU A 26 5.88 0.97 -7.92
C LEU A 26 7.08 1.76 -8.40
N ASN A 27 7.27 2.95 -7.82
CA ASN A 27 8.51 3.72 -7.96
C ASN A 27 9.17 3.84 -6.60
N VAL A 28 10.40 3.40 -6.48
CA VAL A 28 11.19 3.63 -5.27
C VAL A 28 11.62 5.09 -5.25
N VAL A 29 11.22 5.82 -4.21
CA VAL A 29 11.64 7.20 -3.99
C VAL A 29 12.88 7.24 -3.12
N LEU A 30 12.87 6.50 -2.02
CA LEU A 30 14.00 6.45 -1.09
C LEU A 30 14.10 5.05 -0.50
N ASP A 31 15.30 4.53 -0.44
CA ASP A 31 15.62 3.28 0.24
C ASP A 31 16.81 3.56 1.14
N GLY A 32 16.51 3.90 2.39
CA GLY A 32 17.54 4.41 3.30
C GLY A 32 17.44 3.84 4.70
N GLY A 33 18.40 4.27 5.53
CA GLY A 33 18.49 3.76 6.89
C GLY A 33 19.05 2.35 6.95
N ASP A 34 19.50 1.95 8.11
CA ASP A 34 20.05 0.61 8.33
C ASP A 34 19.28 -0.14 9.42
N ALA A 35 18.91 0.55 10.49
CA ALA A 35 18.23 -0.08 11.63
C ALA A 35 17.37 0.96 12.35
N PRO A 36 16.09 1.13 12.00
CA PRO A 36 15.35 0.38 10.99
C PRO A 36 15.61 0.88 9.59
N LYS A 37 15.40 0.02 8.62
CA LYS A 37 15.41 0.39 7.21
C LYS A 37 14.11 1.13 6.87
N ILE A 38 14.24 2.20 6.10
CA ILE A 38 13.09 3.00 5.66
C ILE A 38 13.02 2.97 4.15
N ARG A 39 11.85 2.61 3.62
CA ARG A 39 11.60 2.63 2.18
C ARG A 39 10.41 3.50 1.89
N VAL A 40 10.57 4.39 0.93
CA VAL A 40 9.51 5.26 0.45
C VAL A 40 9.23 4.90 -1.00
N ASN A 41 7.99 4.49 -1.29
CA ASN A 41 7.57 4.13 -2.64
C ASN A 41 6.34 4.93 -3.03
N ASN A 42 6.33 5.40 -4.27
CA ASN A 42 5.07 5.81 -4.89
C ASN A 42 4.45 4.57 -5.52
N VAL A 43 3.19 4.32 -5.21
CA VAL A 43 2.48 3.13 -5.66
C VAL A 43 1.19 3.54 -6.36
N ARG A 44 0.95 2.95 -7.52
CA ARG A 44 -0.31 3.10 -8.24
C ARG A 44 -0.95 1.73 -8.39
N PHE A 45 -2.20 1.61 -7.91
CA PHE A 45 -3.03 0.43 -8.17
C PHE A 45 -4.07 0.80 -9.21
N GLU A 46 -4.20 0.00 -10.25
CA GLU A 46 -5.32 0.11 -11.18
C GLU A 46 -6.59 -0.44 -10.51
N PRO A 47 -7.80 -0.11 -11.02
CA PRO A 47 -9.03 -0.60 -10.41
C PRO A 47 -8.98 -2.10 -10.12
N GLY A 48 -9.31 -2.48 -8.90
CA GLY A 48 -9.25 -3.87 -8.45
C GLY A 48 -7.88 -4.33 -7.96
N GLY A 49 -6.82 -3.59 -8.22
CA GLY A 49 -5.47 -3.94 -7.76
C GLY A 49 -5.31 -3.76 -6.27
N ARG A 50 -4.58 -4.68 -5.64
CA ARG A 50 -4.39 -4.66 -4.19
C ARG A 50 -3.20 -5.48 -3.77
N THR A 51 -2.73 -5.24 -2.55
CA THR A 51 -1.70 -6.06 -1.92
C THR A 51 -2.28 -7.37 -1.38
N TYR A 52 -1.39 -8.33 -1.12
CA TYR A 52 -1.69 -9.45 -0.22
C TYR A 52 -1.73 -8.92 1.22
N TRP A 53 -2.20 -9.73 2.15
CA TRP A 53 -2.05 -9.44 3.57
C TRP A 53 -0.57 -9.30 3.90
N HIS A 54 -0.22 -8.31 4.70
CA HIS A 54 1.17 -8.10 5.10
C HIS A 54 1.25 -7.23 6.34
N SER A 55 2.44 -7.18 6.92
CA SER A 55 2.75 -6.31 8.05
C SER A 55 4.15 -5.76 7.90
N HIS A 56 4.43 -4.69 8.63
CA HIS A 56 5.76 -4.06 8.66
C HIS A 56 6.27 -4.05 10.10
N ALA A 57 7.49 -4.50 10.30
CA ALA A 57 8.06 -4.69 11.64
C ALA A 57 7.97 -3.43 12.49
N ASP A 58 8.18 -2.26 11.89
CA ASP A 58 8.18 -0.98 12.62
C ASP A 58 7.10 -0.02 12.12
N GLY A 59 6.12 -0.54 11.37
CA GLY A 59 4.97 0.22 10.92
C GLY A 59 5.06 0.73 9.50
N GLN A 60 3.94 1.29 9.03
CA GLN A 60 3.84 1.88 7.70
C GLN A 60 2.90 3.08 7.72
N ALA A 61 3.32 4.16 7.07
CA ALA A 61 2.46 5.29 6.79
C ALA A 61 2.07 5.28 5.31
N LEU A 62 0.79 5.54 5.02
CA LEU A 62 0.29 5.73 3.67
C LEU A 62 -0.25 7.14 3.53
N LEU A 63 0.17 7.82 2.49
CA LEU A 63 -0.30 9.17 2.16
C LEU A 63 -0.97 9.13 0.81
N VAL A 64 -2.29 9.21 0.78
CA VAL A 64 -3.06 9.09 -0.46
C VAL A 64 -2.99 10.38 -1.24
N SER A 65 -2.64 10.28 -2.52
CA SER A 65 -2.47 11.44 -3.39
C SER A 65 -3.57 11.61 -4.42
N ASP A 66 -4.15 10.51 -4.92
CA ASP A 66 -5.18 10.59 -5.96
C ASP A 66 -5.99 9.29 -6.01
N GLY A 67 -7.19 9.38 -6.59
CA GLY A 67 -8.05 8.22 -6.77
C GLY A 67 -8.83 7.83 -5.52
N ARG A 68 -9.21 6.56 -5.43
CA ARG A 68 -10.01 6.04 -4.33
C ARG A 68 -9.61 4.60 -4.04
N GLY A 69 -9.41 4.29 -2.76
CA GLY A 69 -8.98 2.95 -2.36
C GLY A 69 -9.54 2.54 -1.02
N MET A 70 -8.89 1.54 -0.44
CA MET A 70 -9.28 0.90 0.81
C MET A 70 -8.05 0.44 1.56
N VAL A 71 -8.11 0.50 2.88
CA VAL A 71 -7.22 -0.21 3.79
C VAL A 71 -8.09 -1.00 4.78
N GLU A 72 -7.69 -2.24 5.06
CA GLU A 72 -8.44 -3.09 5.99
C GLU A 72 -7.49 -3.95 6.80
N THR A 73 -7.80 -4.11 8.09
CA THR A 73 -7.09 -5.04 8.99
C THR A 73 -7.81 -6.38 9.07
N ARG A 74 -7.17 -7.37 9.69
CA ARG A 74 -7.74 -8.73 9.81
C ARG A 74 -9.08 -8.75 10.54
N ASP A 75 -9.26 -7.88 11.52
CA ASP A 75 -10.49 -7.82 12.33
C ASP A 75 -11.60 -6.98 11.67
N GLY A 76 -11.37 -6.49 10.45
CA GLY A 76 -12.39 -5.78 9.69
C GLY A 76 -12.44 -4.27 9.92
N ASP A 77 -11.48 -3.71 10.66
CA ASP A 77 -11.33 -2.25 10.72
C ASP A 77 -10.90 -1.77 9.33
N ARG A 78 -11.75 -0.97 8.69
CA ARG A 78 -11.51 -0.57 7.31
C ARG A 78 -11.91 0.87 7.06
N HIS A 79 -11.18 1.48 6.12
CA HIS A 79 -11.40 2.88 5.76
C HIS A 79 -11.26 3.05 4.26
N VAL A 80 -12.25 3.74 3.67
CA VAL A 80 -12.15 4.22 2.30
C VAL A 80 -11.09 5.30 2.26
N LEU A 81 -10.23 5.25 1.27
CA LEU A 81 -9.11 6.18 1.13
C LEU A 81 -9.40 7.17 0.01
N ASP A 82 -9.38 8.45 0.38
CA ASP A 82 -9.55 9.57 -0.55
C ASP A 82 -8.27 10.43 -0.56
N PRO A 83 -8.08 11.26 -1.60
CA PRO A 83 -6.89 12.12 -1.68
C PRO A 83 -6.71 12.97 -0.41
N GLY A 84 -5.50 12.98 0.11
CA GLY A 84 -5.14 13.68 1.34
C GLY A 84 -5.22 12.84 2.60
N ASP A 85 -5.83 11.65 2.51
CA ASP A 85 -5.94 10.78 3.69
C ASP A 85 -4.57 10.20 4.07
N VAL A 86 -4.39 9.99 5.36
CA VAL A 86 -3.17 9.41 5.92
C VAL A 86 -3.55 8.21 6.79
N VAL A 87 -2.85 7.11 6.59
CA VAL A 87 -3.01 5.89 7.39
C VAL A 87 -1.71 5.65 8.15
N TRP A 88 -1.83 5.28 9.41
CA TRP A 88 -0.71 4.72 10.16
C TRP A 88 -1.05 3.29 10.56
N ALA A 89 -0.34 2.33 9.99
CA ALA A 89 -0.42 0.93 10.39
C ALA A 89 0.70 0.68 11.41
N PRO A 90 0.36 0.44 12.69
CA PRO A 90 1.38 0.27 13.71
C PRO A 90 2.21 -0.99 13.50
N PRO A 91 3.37 -1.10 14.20
CA PRO A 91 4.24 -2.26 14.05
C PRO A 91 3.51 -3.58 14.17
N GLY A 92 3.69 -4.45 13.17
CA GLY A 92 3.15 -5.81 13.19
C GLY A 92 1.68 -5.96 12.84
N GLU A 93 0.96 -4.88 12.62
CA GLU A 93 -0.47 -4.97 12.26
C GLU A 93 -0.63 -5.49 10.84
N GLU A 94 -1.34 -6.62 10.70
CA GLU A 94 -1.61 -7.19 9.39
C GLU A 94 -2.75 -6.46 8.71
N HIS A 95 -2.51 -6.06 7.47
CA HIS A 95 -3.45 -5.29 6.68
C HIS A 95 -3.26 -5.55 5.19
N TRP A 96 -4.21 -5.10 4.40
CA TRP A 96 -4.06 -4.96 2.96
C TRP A 96 -4.55 -3.57 2.56
N HIS A 97 -4.07 -3.09 1.44
CA HIS A 97 -4.57 -1.87 0.83
C HIS A 97 -4.58 -2.00 -0.69
N GLY A 98 -5.40 -1.19 -1.33
CA GLY A 98 -5.53 -1.23 -2.79
C GLY A 98 -6.56 -0.27 -3.31
N ALA A 99 -6.86 -0.41 -4.60
CA ALA A 99 -7.79 0.45 -5.31
C ALA A 99 -9.23 -0.03 -5.17
N ALA A 100 -10.17 0.91 -5.36
CA ALA A 100 -11.58 0.59 -5.48
C ALA A 100 -11.83 -0.21 -6.77
N PRO A 101 -12.96 -0.93 -6.86
CA PRO A 101 -13.27 -1.68 -8.08
C PRO A 101 -13.44 -0.80 -9.31
N ASP A 102 -13.81 0.46 -9.13
CA ASP A 102 -14.13 1.40 -10.21
C ASP A 102 -13.18 2.60 -10.28
N SER A 103 -12.08 2.59 -9.52
CA SER A 103 -11.13 3.69 -9.51
C SER A 103 -9.73 3.19 -9.26
N PHE A 104 -8.74 3.85 -9.87
CA PHE A 104 -7.35 3.69 -9.45
C PHE A 104 -7.13 4.40 -8.10
N VAL A 105 -6.01 4.12 -7.47
CA VAL A 105 -5.52 4.90 -6.33
C VAL A 105 -4.00 5.04 -6.43
N THR A 106 -3.50 6.22 -6.06
CA THR A 106 -2.06 6.42 -5.88
C THR A 106 -1.79 6.86 -4.46
N HIS A 107 -0.71 6.37 -3.89
CA HIS A 107 -0.26 6.79 -2.58
C HIS A 107 1.25 6.70 -2.47
N THR A 108 1.80 7.42 -1.51
CA THR A 108 3.17 7.25 -1.08
C THR A 108 3.15 6.34 0.15
N ALA A 109 3.91 5.26 0.09
CA ALA A 109 4.06 4.33 1.21
C ALA A 109 5.41 4.54 1.87
N ILE A 110 5.40 4.78 3.18
CA ILE A 110 6.62 4.88 3.99
C ILE A 110 6.64 3.65 4.89
N SER A 111 7.46 2.66 4.52
CA SER A 111 7.52 1.36 5.19
C SER A 111 8.79 1.28 6.02
N ILE A 112 8.63 0.90 7.29
CA ILE A 112 9.72 0.93 8.25
C ILE A 112 9.99 -0.50 8.75
N GLY A 113 11.24 -0.94 8.61
CA GLY A 113 11.64 -2.30 8.98
C GLY A 113 11.27 -3.33 7.92
N VAL A 114 11.36 -4.60 8.29
CA VAL A 114 11.11 -5.73 7.39
C VAL A 114 9.61 -5.87 7.12
N THR A 115 9.25 -6.14 5.87
CA THR A 115 7.88 -6.46 5.48
C THR A 115 7.69 -7.98 5.53
N GLN A 116 6.61 -8.43 6.18
CA GLN A 116 6.21 -9.82 6.19
C GLN A 116 4.96 -10.01 5.35
N TRP A 117 5.10 -10.74 4.26
CA TRP A 117 4.01 -11.04 3.34
C TRP A 117 3.30 -12.33 3.76
N GLN A 118 1.97 -12.30 3.76
CA GLN A 118 1.13 -13.46 4.01
C GLN A 118 0.36 -13.83 2.74
N GLU A 119 -0.84 -14.38 2.90
CA GLU A 119 -1.62 -14.90 1.78
C GLU A 119 -2.38 -13.80 1.02
N GLU A 120 -2.86 -14.16 -0.14
CA GLU A 120 -3.68 -13.29 -0.97
C GLU A 120 -5.01 -12.97 -0.29
N VAL A 121 -5.49 -11.73 -0.47
CA VAL A 121 -6.83 -11.34 -0.04
C VAL A 121 -7.84 -11.96 -1.02
N PRO A 122 -8.75 -12.83 -0.55
CA PRO A 122 -9.73 -13.44 -1.45
C PRO A 122 -10.64 -12.42 -2.12
N ALA A 123 -11.09 -12.73 -3.32
CA ALA A 123 -11.96 -11.82 -4.09
C ALA A 123 -13.22 -11.43 -3.34
N ASP A 124 -13.83 -12.38 -2.62
CA ASP A 124 -15.06 -12.10 -1.85
C ASP A 124 -14.79 -11.16 -0.68
N ARG A 125 -13.64 -11.30 -0.01
CA ARG A 125 -13.24 -10.38 1.07
C ARG A 125 -13.01 -8.97 0.52
N TYR A 126 -12.33 -8.87 -0.61
CA TYR A 126 -12.09 -7.59 -1.27
C TYR A 126 -13.42 -6.92 -1.66
N GLU A 127 -14.31 -7.67 -2.29
CA GLU A 127 -15.60 -7.13 -2.74
C GLU A 127 -16.45 -6.66 -1.56
N SER A 128 -16.51 -7.45 -0.47
CA SER A 128 -17.32 -7.09 0.68
C SER A 128 -16.80 -5.84 1.41
N ALA A 129 -15.52 -5.54 1.32
CA ALA A 129 -14.96 -4.34 1.92
C ALA A 129 -15.56 -3.06 1.34
N PHE A 130 -16.03 -3.10 0.08
CA PHE A 130 -16.61 -1.93 -0.58
C PHE A 130 -18.14 -1.91 -0.56
N LYS A 131 -18.80 -2.99 -0.19
CA LYS A 131 -20.28 -3.09 -0.25
C LYS A 131 -21.01 -2.31 0.83
N GLU A 132 -20.35 -2.03 1.94
CA GLU A 132 -20.99 -1.42 3.12
C GLU A 132 -20.70 0.07 3.26
N GLU A 133 -20.34 0.71 2.20
CA GLU A 133 -20.09 2.14 2.22
C GLU A 133 -21.37 2.96 2.23
#